data_c899ef48c0305dbef0641d7a83ce965f
#
_entry.id   c899ef48c0305dbef0641d7a83ce965f
#
_cell.length_a   1.000
_cell.length_b   1.000
_cell.length_c   1.000
_cell.angle_alpha   90.00
_cell.angle_beta   90.00
_cell.angle_gamma   90.00
#
_symmetry.space_group_name_H-M   'P 1'
#
loop_
_entity.id
_entity.type
_entity.pdbx_description
1 polymer ?
#
loop_
_entity_poly.entity_id
_entity_poly.type
_entity_poly.pdbx_seq_one_letter_code
_entity_poly.pdbx_strand_id
1 'polypeptide(L)'
;MLKVANIFSNDMVLQRDKNITVWGLGDEERTVTVTLNGVSVQTQVCDGRWTAVLPPMSAGGEYEMTVSDGCTEKKFCRIMIGEVWFCGGQSNMELELQNAKGGKEVLENLTPDCNVRFYYTQKRGTLDEMFYEDENNTAWSQASKDNSRAWSAVGFFFGRKLAKDLGVTVGLIGCNWGGTSASAWVDRPTLENNAEIRSYIDEYEKRIEGKTVEEQIKEYRDYQKFERVWDKKYGELLQKDPTMSWEKANEILGDKNWPGPINCVNPFRPTGLFETMVSRVCPYTIKGFLYYQGESDDHKPDSYYTLLTSLIRLWREKWGDDELPFIIVQLPMFKYAADPDYKHWCKIREAQMRAYKTVKNTGIAVISDCGEFNEIHPKEKVPVGERLCLQAEKLFYGMDVKAFGPIYKSLEYKNGGIELSFDHAENGFVVKGEAQGFEIAGKDEEFVKADITINAVSYTHLRAH
;
A
#
# COMPACT_ATOMS: atom_id res chain seq x y z
N MET A 1 -6.65 23.23 25.13
CA MET A 1 -7.34 23.50 23.82
C MET A 1 -7.72 22.18 23.17
N LEU A 2 -8.99 21.98 22.84
CA LEU A 2 -9.48 20.74 22.19
C LEU A 2 -9.01 20.62 20.75
N LYS A 3 -8.28 19.55 20.42
CA LYS A 3 -7.94 19.16 19.05
C LYS A 3 -8.47 17.74 18.79
N VAL A 4 -9.02 17.53 17.61
CA VAL A 4 -9.40 16.19 17.08
C VAL A 4 -8.38 15.82 16.02
N ALA A 5 -7.98 14.56 15.91
CA ALA A 5 -7.02 14.12 14.90
C ALA A 5 -7.51 14.48 13.49
N ASN A 6 -6.61 14.92 12.61
CA ASN A 6 -6.97 15.53 11.33
C ASN A 6 -7.69 14.60 10.36
N ILE A 7 -7.56 13.28 10.55
CA ILE A 7 -8.32 12.30 9.77
C ILE A 7 -9.83 12.40 10.00
N PHE A 8 -10.28 12.97 11.13
CA PHE A 8 -11.69 13.25 11.36
C PHE A 8 -12.05 14.60 10.74
N SER A 9 -12.73 14.55 9.62
CA SER A 9 -13.19 15.72 8.88
C SER A 9 -14.58 15.47 8.29
N ASN A 10 -15.16 16.49 7.69
CA ASN A 10 -16.37 16.31 6.88
C ASN A 10 -16.15 15.24 5.82
N ASP A 11 -17.20 14.60 5.39
CA ASP A 11 -17.18 13.56 4.35
C ASP A 11 -16.47 12.26 4.75
N MET A 12 -16.01 12.10 6.00
CA MET A 12 -15.33 10.87 6.44
C MET A 12 -16.23 9.63 6.35
N VAL A 13 -15.59 8.48 6.20
CA VAL A 13 -16.25 7.17 6.33
C VAL A 13 -15.71 6.50 7.60
N LEU A 14 -16.62 6.12 8.49
CA LEU A 14 -16.30 5.36 9.70
C LEU A 14 -16.62 3.89 9.47
N GLN A 15 -15.77 3.00 9.99
CA GLN A 15 -15.92 1.56 9.79
C GLN A 15 -17.20 1.02 10.45
N ARG A 16 -18.05 0.34 9.66
CA ARG A 16 -19.25 -0.36 10.16
C ARG A 16 -18.92 -1.60 10.97
N ASP A 17 -19.87 -2.00 11.81
CA ASP A 17 -19.86 -3.27 12.54
C ASP A 17 -18.64 -3.50 13.46
N LYS A 18 -17.89 -2.44 13.75
CA LYS A 18 -16.77 -2.38 14.70
C LYS A 18 -16.91 -1.18 15.61
N ASN A 19 -16.31 -1.21 16.79
CA ASN A 19 -16.16 -0.05 17.64
C ASN A 19 -15.44 1.08 16.88
N ILE A 20 -15.96 2.31 17.00
CA ILE A 20 -15.41 3.49 16.31
C ILE A 20 -14.53 4.26 17.29
N THR A 21 -13.23 4.24 17.06
CA THR A 21 -12.26 4.95 17.88
C THR A 21 -12.07 6.37 17.36
N VAL A 22 -12.29 7.37 18.22
CA VAL A 22 -12.07 8.79 17.95
C VAL A 22 -11.10 9.33 18.98
N TRP A 23 -10.08 10.12 18.53
CA TRP A 23 -9.03 10.59 19.43
C TRP A 23 -8.54 12.00 19.07
N GLY A 24 -7.76 12.56 20.00
CA GLY A 24 -7.16 13.85 19.82
C GLY A 24 -6.32 14.30 21.00
N LEU A 25 -6.10 15.62 21.09
CA LEU A 25 -5.36 16.27 22.16
C LEU A 25 -6.31 17.18 22.93
N GLY A 26 -6.02 17.40 24.21
CA GLY A 26 -6.82 18.29 25.07
C GLY A 26 -6.04 18.77 26.28
N ASP A 27 -6.63 19.70 27.01
CA ASP A 27 -6.08 20.14 28.30
C ASP A 27 -6.38 19.11 29.37
N GLU A 28 -5.42 18.87 30.29
CA GLU A 28 -5.54 17.88 31.36
C GLU A 28 -6.83 17.99 32.16
N GLU A 29 -7.30 16.85 32.63
CA GLU A 29 -8.52 16.70 33.47
C GLU A 29 -9.83 17.14 32.80
N ARG A 30 -9.80 17.54 31.53
CA ARG A 30 -11.02 17.85 30.78
C ARG A 30 -11.73 16.57 30.38
N THR A 31 -13.07 16.62 30.48
CA THR A 31 -13.93 15.57 29.94
C THR A 31 -14.27 15.92 28.48
N VAL A 32 -13.96 15.02 27.57
CA VAL A 32 -14.34 15.13 26.16
C VAL A 32 -15.57 14.24 25.89
N THR A 33 -16.59 14.83 25.31
CA THR A 33 -17.81 14.14 24.86
C THR A 33 -17.79 14.03 23.34
N VAL A 34 -17.92 12.81 22.83
CA VAL A 34 -18.11 12.53 21.40
C VAL A 34 -19.53 12.03 21.17
N THR A 35 -20.27 12.70 20.31
CA THR A 35 -21.65 12.33 19.95
C THR A 35 -21.76 12.05 18.47
N LEU A 36 -22.25 10.88 18.10
CA LEU A 36 -22.51 10.45 16.73
C LEU A 36 -23.91 9.86 16.66
N ASN A 37 -24.77 10.39 15.78
CA ASN A 37 -26.12 9.91 15.57
C ASN A 37 -26.93 9.71 16.89
N GLY A 38 -26.83 10.67 17.81
CA GLY A 38 -27.53 10.64 19.10
C GLY A 38 -26.91 9.75 20.18
N VAL A 39 -25.86 8.97 19.85
CA VAL A 39 -25.08 8.18 20.81
C VAL A 39 -23.89 9.01 21.30
N SER A 40 -23.81 9.20 22.63
CA SER A 40 -22.72 9.99 23.26
C SER A 40 -21.84 9.10 24.13
N VAL A 41 -20.55 9.28 24.04
CA VAL A 41 -19.54 8.70 24.95
C VAL A 41 -18.66 9.79 25.53
N GLN A 42 -18.18 9.57 26.74
CA GLN A 42 -17.31 10.51 27.45
C GLN A 42 -15.97 9.85 27.78
N THR A 43 -14.92 10.63 27.74
CA THR A 43 -13.55 10.22 28.10
C THR A 43 -12.85 11.37 28.80
N GLN A 44 -11.84 11.06 29.62
CA GLN A 44 -10.96 12.05 30.25
C GLN A 44 -9.72 12.27 29.42
N VAL A 45 -9.22 13.50 29.42
CA VAL A 45 -7.88 13.82 28.89
C VAL A 45 -6.83 13.36 29.91
N CYS A 46 -5.89 12.53 29.47
CA CYS A 46 -4.75 12.04 30.23
C CYS A 46 -3.47 12.21 29.43
N ASP A 47 -2.43 12.80 30.00
CA ASP A 47 -1.15 13.10 29.33
C ASP A 47 -1.35 13.92 28.02
N GLY A 48 -2.26 14.88 28.07
CA GLY A 48 -2.60 15.75 26.93
C GLY A 48 -3.36 15.07 25.80
N ARG A 49 -3.80 13.80 25.97
CA ARG A 49 -4.46 12.98 24.95
C ARG A 49 -5.82 12.49 25.45
N TRP A 50 -6.72 12.26 24.52
CA TRP A 50 -8.00 11.61 24.79
C TRP A 50 -8.33 10.61 23.69
N THR A 51 -9.05 9.55 24.07
CA THR A 51 -9.58 8.56 23.15
C THR A 51 -10.98 8.17 23.60
N ALA A 52 -11.95 8.29 22.71
CA ALA A 52 -13.33 7.87 22.91
C ALA A 52 -13.65 6.71 21.98
N VAL A 53 -14.40 5.73 22.48
CA VAL A 53 -14.79 4.55 21.71
C VAL A 53 -16.32 4.48 21.64
N LEU A 54 -16.85 4.77 20.46
CA LEU A 54 -18.28 4.65 20.17
C LEU A 54 -18.65 3.20 19.84
N PRO A 55 -19.87 2.77 20.14
CA PRO A 55 -20.34 1.42 19.80
C PRO A 55 -20.42 1.22 18.29
N PRO A 56 -20.44 -0.05 17.82
CA PRO A 56 -20.61 -0.39 16.41
C PRO A 56 -21.91 0.18 15.84
N MET A 57 -21.85 0.57 14.58
CA MET A 57 -23.01 1.00 13.79
C MET A 57 -23.09 0.21 12.49
N SER A 58 -24.31 -0.06 12.01
CA SER A 58 -24.53 -0.62 10.67
C SER A 58 -24.31 0.44 9.60
N ALA A 59 -24.02 0.01 8.36
CA ALA A 59 -23.85 0.91 7.22
C ALA A 59 -25.03 1.86 7.05
N GLY A 60 -24.75 3.11 6.73
CA GLY A 60 -25.75 4.16 6.53
C GLY A 60 -25.15 5.56 6.55
N GLY A 61 -25.98 6.56 6.55
CA GLY A 61 -25.62 7.99 6.57
C GLY A 61 -26.68 8.84 5.85
N GLU A 62 -26.54 10.15 5.73
CA GLU A 62 -25.41 10.95 6.25
C GLU A 62 -25.64 11.30 7.74
N TYR A 63 -24.59 11.19 8.51
CA TYR A 63 -24.64 11.51 9.95
C TYR A 63 -23.81 12.76 10.26
N GLU A 64 -24.01 13.27 11.48
CA GLU A 64 -23.18 14.33 12.08
C GLU A 64 -22.52 13.80 13.34
N MET A 65 -21.30 14.26 13.58
CA MET A 65 -20.55 14.00 14.82
C MET A 65 -20.14 15.32 15.46
N THR A 66 -20.33 15.42 16.77
CA THR A 66 -19.80 16.52 17.57
C THR A 66 -18.79 16.00 18.58
N VAL A 67 -17.74 16.81 18.80
CA VAL A 67 -16.72 16.58 19.82
C VAL A 67 -16.59 17.84 20.66
N SER A 68 -16.85 17.75 21.97
CA SER A 68 -16.90 18.90 22.86
C SER A 68 -16.15 18.61 24.17
N ASP A 69 -15.41 19.62 24.69
CA ASP A 69 -14.83 19.61 26.03
C ASP A 69 -15.60 20.53 27.02
N GLY A 70 -16.80 20.95 26.63
CA GLY A 70 -17.64 21.87 27.39
C GLY A 70 -17.32 23.34 27.15
N CYS A 71 -16.15 23.67 26.57
CA CYS A 71 -15.75 25.04 26.22
C CYS A 71 -15.64 25.23 24.70
N THR A 72 -15.17 24.21 24.00
CA THR A 72 -14.98 24.19 22.56
C THR A 72 -15.79 23.03 21.98
N GLU A 73 -16.44 23.25 20.85
CA GLU A 73 -17.13 22.24 20.10
C GLU A 73 -16.61 22.17 18.66
N LYS A 74 -16.35 20.96 18.18
CA LYS A 74 -16.05 20.65 16.76
C LYS A 74 -17.22 19.84 16.21
N LYS A 75 -17.71 20.23 15.02
CA LYS A 75 -18.79 19.54 14.32
C LYS A 75 -18.31 19.05 12.97
N PHE A 76 -18.64 17.78 12.67
CA PHE A 76 -18.37 17.12 11.40
C PHE A 76 -19.66 16.66 10.79
N CYS A 77 -19.83 16.82 9.49
CA CYS A 77 -21.04 16.50 8.75
C CYS A 77 -20.79 15.61 7.55
N ARG A 78 -21.87 15.10 6.95
CA ARG A 78 -21.87 14.20 5.80
C ARG A 78 -21.07 12.92 6.06
N ILE A 79 -21.13 12.38 7.28
CA ILE A 79 -20.41 11.17 7.69
C ILE A 79 -21.17 9.95 7.20
N MET A 80 -20.45 9.01 6.59
CA MET A 80 -20.99 7.70 6.24
C MET A 80 -20.44 6.63 7.17
N ILE A 81 -21.28 5.68 7.53
CA ILE A 81 -20.86 4.41 8.11
C ILE A 81 -20.76 3.40 6.96
N GLY A 82 -19.57 2.85 6.73
CA GLY A 82 -19.33 1.96 5.59
C GLY A 82 -18.07 1.11 5.80
N GLU A 83 -17.41 0.73 4.74
CA GLU A 83 -16.16 -0.02 4.81
C GLU A 83 -14.96 0.92 4.68
N VAL A 84 -13.96 0.75 5.53
CA VAL A 84 -12.74 1.57 5.49
C VAL A 84 -11.52 0.69 5.24
N TRP A 85 -10.76 0.99 4.19
CA TRP A 85 -9.55 0.26 3.84
C TRP A 85 -8.35 1.20 3.76
N PHE A 86 -7.22 0.73 4.28
CA PHE A 86 -5.95 1.44 4.25
C PHE A 86 -5.15 1.02 3.02
N CYS A 87 -4.71 1.98 2.20
CA CYS A 87 -3.97 1.76 0.96
C CYS A 87 -2.49 2.12 1.15
N GLY A 88 -1.70 1.16 1.60
CA GLY A 88 -0.27 1.30 1.87
C GLY A 88 0.62 0.86 0.70
N GLY A 89 1.83 1.39 0.66
CA GLY A 89 2.82 0.95 -0.33
C GLY A 89 3.63 2.06 -0.98
N GLN A 90 4.13 1.81 -2.19
CA GLN A 90 4.95 2.75 -2.93
C GLN A 90 4.30 3.21 -4.25
N SER A 91 5.09 3.60 -5.23
CA SER A 91 4.64 4.26 -6.47
C SER A 91 3.53 3.54 -7.22
N ASN A 92 3.51 2.21 -7.24
CA ASN A 92 2.44 1.46 -7.89
C ASN A 92 1.10 1.49 -7.13
N MET A 93 1.10 1.67 -5.80
CA MET A 93 -0.09 2.02 -5.03
C MET A 93 -0.45 3.50 -5.22
N GLU A 94 0.56 4.36 -5.33
CA GLU A 94 0.39 5.82 -5.48
C GLU A 94 -0.11 6.24 -6.86
N LEU A 95 0.17 5.47 -7.93
CA LEU A 95 -0.15 5.84 -9.30
C LEU A 95 -1.58 6.38 -9.42
N GLU A 96 -1.67 7.64 -9.85
CA GLU A 96 -2.90 8.41 -9.87
C GLU A 96 -3.90 7.88 -10.91
N LEU A 97 -5.18 7.97 -10.61
CA LEU A 97 -6.27 7.55 -11.51
C LEU A 97 -6.18 8.21 -12.88
N GLN A 98 -5.86 9.51 -12.94
CA GLN A 98 -5.72 10.22 -14.23
C GLN A 98 -4.59 9.68 -15.12
N ASN A 99 -3.60 8.99 -14.55
CA ASN A 99 -2.42 8.44 -15.22
C ASN A 99 -2.55 6.94 -15.52
N ALA A 100 -3.55 6.27 -14.96
CA ALA A 100 -3.86 4.89 -15.25
C ALA A 100 -4.48 4.73 -16.65
N LYS A 101 -4.32 3.56 -17.26
CA LYS A 101 -4.98 3.21 -18.51
C LYS A 101 -6.50 3.30 -18.38
N GLY A 102 -7.14 4.07 -19.26
CA GLY A 102 -8.58 4.33 -19.19
C GLY A 102 -9.02 5.26 -18.05
N GLY A 103 -8.10 5.74 -17.19
CA GLY A 103 -8.42 6.54 -16.02
C GLY A 103 -9.11 7.88 -16.37
N LYS A 104 -8.68 8.54 -17.43
CA LYS A 104 -9.32 9.77 -17.92
C LYS A 104 -10.77 9.54 -18.34
N GLU A 105 -11.04 8.43 -19.03
CA GLU A 105 -12.39 8.05 -19.44
C GLU A 105 -13.27 7.75 -18.22
N VAL A 106 -12.71 7.06 -17.23
CA VAL A 106 -13.41 6.80 -15.94
C VAL A 106 -13.77 8.12 -15.26
N LEU A 107 -12.86 9.09 -15.20
CA LEU A 107 -13.11 10.41 -14.59
C LEU A 107 -14.19 11.19 -15.32
N GLU A 108 -14.21 11.16 -16.67
CA GLU A 108 -15.24 11.84 -17.48
C GLU A 108 -16.64 11.23 -17.29
N ASN A 109 -16.72 9.93 -17.03
CA ASN A 109 -17.97 9.19 -16.85
C ASN A 109 -18.32 8.93 -15.37
N LEU A 110 -17.61 9.58 -14.44
CA LEU A 110 -17.85 9.38 -13.02
C LEU A 110 -19.19 10.01 -12.59
N THR A 111 -20.07 9.20 -12.06
CA THR A 111 -21.41 9.58 -11.64
C THR A 111 -21.47 9.85 -10.14
N PRO A 112 -22.42 10.69 -9.66
CA PRO A 112 -22.55 11.02 -8.22
C PRO A 112 -22.86 9.84 -7.31
N ASP A 113 -23.33 8.71 -7.84
CA ASP A 113 -23.60 7.47 -7.12
C ASP A 113 -22.35 6.60 -6.89
N CYS A 114 -21.16 7.06 -7.31
CA CYS A 114 -19.91 6.43 -6.93
C CYS A 114 -19.67 6.60 -5.43
N ASN A 115 -20.02 5.59 -4.67
CA ASN A 115 -19.95 5.58 -3.21
C ASN A 115 -18.54 5.32 -2.69
N VAL A 116 -17.54 6.06 -3.18
CA VAL A 116 -16.13 6.01 -2.74
C VAL A 116 -15.74 7.37 -2.20
N ARG A 117 -15.07 7.35 -1.05
CA ARG A 117 -14.45 8.53 -0.45
C ARG A 117 -13.00 8.25 -0.14
N PHE A 118 -12.18 9.29 -0.18
CA PHE A 118 -10.74 9.14 -0.03
C PHE A 118 -10.17 10.19 0.94
N TYR A 119 -9.21 9.76 1.76
CA TYR A 119 -8.37 10.59 2.59
C TYR A 119 -6.90 10.29 2.27
N TYR A 120 -6.09 11.30 2.00
CA TYR A 120 -4.64 11.13 1.88
C TYR A 120 -3.92 11.62 3.12
N THR A 121 -3.00 10.80 3.64
CA THR A 121 -2.05 11.23 4.66
C THR A 121 -1.09 12.28 4.09
N GLN A 122 -0.73 13.28 4.89
CA GLN A 122 0.23 14.29 4.48
C GLN A 122 1.60 13.68 4.20
N LYS A 123 2.18 13.97 3.03
CA LYS A 123 3.49 13.46 2.61
C LYS A 123 4.60 14.43 3.03
N ARG A 124 5.27 14.11 4.12
CA ARG A 124 6.49 14.80 4.57
C ARG A 124 7.43 13.82 5.29
N GLY A 125 8.74 14.06 5.17
CA GLY A 125 9.77 13.24 5.81
C GLY A 125 9.98 13.54 7.30
N THR A 126 9.42 14.65 7.80
CA THR A 126 9.58 15.11 9.20
C THR A 126 8.30 15.71 9.75
N LEU A 127 8.13 15.65 11.07
CA LEU A 127 7.07 16.31 11.83
C LEU A 127 7.56 17.70 12.28
N ASP A 128 7.55 18.66 11.37
CA ASP A 128 7.89 20.08 11.62
C ASP A 128 6.64 20.98 11.57
N GLU A 129 6.79 22.28 11.80
CA GLU A 129 5.68 23.24 11.76
C GLU A 129 4.95 23.20 10.41
N MET A 130 5.69 23.12 9.31
CA MET A 130 5.11 23.04 7.98
C MET A 130 4.34 21.74 7.77
N PHE A 131 4.77 20.62 8.40
CA PHE A 131 4.00 19.38 8.39
C PHE A 131 2.61 19.60 8.99
N TYR A 132 2.55 20.21 10.19
CA TYR A 132 1.28 20.41 10.89
C TYR A 132 0.39 21.44 10.17
N GLU A 133 0.96 22.45 9.52
CA GLU A 133 0.21 23.38 8.67
C GLU A 133 -0.42 22.65 7.47
N ASP A 134 0.36 21.86 6.77
CA ASP A 134 -0.12 21.09 5.61
C ASP A 134 -1.12 20.00 6.04
N GLU A 135 -0.88 19.30 7.15
CA GLU A 135 -1.79 18.28 7.69
C GLU A 135 -3.17 18.88 8.03
N ASN A 136 -3.23 20.13 8.51
CA ASN A 136 -4.48 20.81 8.78
C ASN A 136 -5.34 21.04 7.53
N ASN A 137 -4.76 20.95 6.35
CA ASN A 137 -5.47 21.06 5.07
C ASN A 137 -5.90 19.70 4.49
N THR A 138 -5.54 18.59 5.14
CA THR A 138 -6.00 17.27 4.71
C THR A 138 -7.45 17.06 5.11
N ALA A 139 -8.23 16.45 4.23
CA ALA A 139 -9.62 16.12 4.50
C ALA A 139 -10.09 14.94 3.63
N TRP A 140 -11.14 14.28 4.08
CA TRP A 140 -11.87 13.34 3.24
C TRP A 140 -12.53 14.07 2.08
N SER A 141 -12.60 13.42 0.95
CA SER A 141 -13.32 13.92 -0.23
C SER A 141 -14.17 12.83 -0.88
N GLN A 142 -15.30 13.23 -1.45
CA GLN A 142 -16.17 12.34 -2.20
C GLN A 142 -15.64 12.18 -3.63
N ALA A 143 -15.94 11.04 -4.25
CA ALA A 143 -15.61 10.79 -5.63
C ALA A 143 -16.27 11.84 -6.55
N SER A 144 -15.44 12.49 -7.34
CA SER A 144 -15.83 13.40 -8.42
C SER A 144 -14.73 13.44 -9.46
N LYS A 145 -15.05 13.97 -10.65
CA LYS A 145 -14.05 14.14 -11.70
C LYS A 145 -12.80 14.86 -11.20
N ASP A 146 -12.96 15.93 -10.43
CA ASP A 146 -11.84 16.77 -10.00
C ASP A 146 -11.13 16.16 -8.79
N ASN A 147 -11.86 15.72 -7.76
CA ASN A 147 -11.29 15.16 -6.54
C ASN A 147 -10.51 13.86 -6.82
N SER A 148 -11.04 13.01 -7.70
CA SER A 148 -10.50 11.65 -7.90
C SER A 148 -9.28 11.59 -8.82
N ARG A 149 -8.89 12.69 -9.48
CA ARG A 149 -7.77 12.70 -10.46
C ARG A 149 -6.47 12.16 -9.86
N ALA A 150 -6.12 12.64 -8.66
CA ALA A 150 -4.89 12.29 -7.96
C ALA A 150 -5.06 11.12 -6.96
N TRP A 151 -6.22 10.47 -6.93
CA TRP A 151 -6.40 9.29 -6.07
C TRP A 151 -5.63 8.09 -6.60
N SER A 152 -5.21 7.21 -5.70
CA SER A 152 -4.69 5.90 -6.08
C SER A 152 -5.62 5.19 -7.04
N ALA A 153 -5.15 4.87 -8.24
CA ALA A 153 -5.94 4.11 -9.21
C ALA A 153 -6.32 2.74 -8.66
N VAL A 154 -5.37 2.06 -8.03
CA VAL A 154 -5.59 0.74 -7.40
C VAL A 154 -6.65 0.83 -6.32
N GLY A 155 -6.50 1.81 -5.40
CA GLY A 155 -7.47 2.05 -4.34
C GLY A 155 -8.86 2.39 -4.91
N PHE A 156 -8.93 3.28 -5.91
CA PHE A 156 -10.19 3.67 -6.53
C PHE A 156 -10.92 2.49 -7.19
N PHE A 157 -10.23 1.66 -7.99
CA PHE A 157 -10.87 0.51 -8.65
C PHE A 157 -11.30 -0.56 -7.64
N PHE A 158 -10.50 -0.79 -6.60
CA PHE A 158 -10.90 -1.62 -5.47
C PHE A 158 -12.18 -1.09 -4.80
N GLY A 159 -12.15 0.18 -4.36
CA GLY A 159 -13.26 0.79 -3.62
C GLY A 159 -14.54 0.87 -4.43
N ARG A 160 -14.44 1.23 -5.73
CA ARG A 160 -15.60 1.29 -6.63
C ARG A 160 -16.28 -0.06 -6.81
N LYS A 161 -15.49 -1.13 -7.02
CA LYS A 161 -16.04 -2.48 -7.11
C LYS A 161 -16.66 -2.93 -5.80
N LEU A 162 -15.95 -2.77 -4.68
CA LEU A 162 -16.43 -3.17 -3.36
C LEU A 162 -17.70 -2.41 -2.95
N ALA A 163 -17.76 -1.10 -3.20
CA ALA A 163 -18.95 -0.29 -2.91
C ALA A 163 -20.18 -0.78 -3.67
N LYS A 164 -19.98 -1.13 -4.96
CA LYS A 164 -21.05 -1.67 -5.81
C LYS A 164 -21.53 -3.03 -5.30
N ASP A 165 -20.61 -3.94 -4.98
CA ASP A 165 -20.95 -5.33 -4.68
C ASP A 165 -21.54 -5.50 -3.27
N LEU A 166 -21.12 -4.64 -2.32
CA LEU A 166 -21.68 -4.62 -0.96
C LEU A 166 -22.88 -3.65 -0.80
N GLY A 167 -23.10 -2.72 -1.73
CA GLY A 167 -24.12 -1.70 -1.63
C GLY A 167 -23.87 -0.69 -0.49
N VAL A 168 -22.61 -0.40 -0.14
CA VAL A 168 -22.24 0.52 0.97
C VAL A 168 -21.19 1.53 0.51
N THR A 169 -21.03 2.62 1.27
CA THR A 169 -19.92 3.56 1.03
C THR A 169 -18.60 2.93 1.42
N VAL A 170 -17.57 3.12 0.58
CA VAL A 170 -16.20 2.69 0.85
C VAL A 170 -15.28 3.89 1.04
N GLY A 171 -14.66 3.96 2.20
CA GLY A 171 -13.61 4.92 2.53
C GLY A 171 -12.22 4.32 2.31
N LEU A 172 -11.36 5.07 1.66
CA LEU A 172 -9.98 4.68 1.39
C LEU A 172 -9.02 5.67 2.06
N ILE A 173 -8.07 5.15 2.82
CA ILE A 173 -7.01 5.95 3.43
C ILE A 173 -5.73 5.72 2.63
N GLY A 174 -5.33 6.68 1.81
CA GLY A 174 -4.08 6.65 1.05
C GLY A 174 -2.89 6.97 1.94
N CYS A 175 -2.03 5.98 2.14
CA CYS A 175 -0.79 6.10 2.92
C CYS A 175 0.33 5.41 2.14
N ASN A 176 0.81 6.07 1.09
CA ASN A 176 1.74 5.52 0.12
C ASN A 176 2.69 6.61 -0.40
N TRP A 177 3.93 6.21 -0.75
CA TRP A 177 4.94 7.12 -1.28
C TRP A 177 5.89 6.37 -2.22
N GLY A 178 6.01 6.84 -3.46
CA GLY A 178 6.83 6.22 -4.49
C GLY A 178 8.30 6.08 -4.12
N GLY A 179 8.91 4.96 -4.52
CA GLY A 179 10.34 4.68 -4.32
C GLY A 179 10.75 4.28 -2.91
N THR A 180 9.82 4.01 -2.02
CA THR A 180 10.13 3.73 -0.62
C THR A 180 10.26 2.23 -0.32
N SER A 181 11.33 1.86 0.40
CA SER A 181 11.49 0.54 0.99
C SER A 181 10.46 0.29 2.09
N ALA A 182 10.07 -0.96 2.30
CA ALA A 182 9.21 -1.36 3.42
C ALA A 182 9.81 -0.97 4.79
N SER A 183 11.13 -0.81 4.88
CA SER A 183 11.81 -0.35 6.09
C SER A 183 11.42 1.07 6.54
N ALA A 184 10.96 1.93 5.61
CA ALA A 184 10.47 3.26 5.96
C ALA A 184 9.11 3.23 6.67
N TRP A 185 8.36 2.13 6.54
CA TRP A 185 6.99 1.95 7.00
C TRP A 185 6.84 1.13 8.30
N VAL A 186 7.96 0.82 8.95
CA VAL A 186 8.01 0.14 10.26
C VAL A 186 8.65 1.04 11.31
N ASP A 187 8.41 0.76 12.58
CA ASP A 187 9.05 1.49 13.67
C ASP A 187 10.49 1.00 13.93
N ARG A 188 11.27 1.81 14.63
CA ARG A 188 12.68 1.53 14.89
C ARG A 188 12.91 0.23 15.65
N PRO A 189 12.14 -0.08 16.73
CA PRO A 189 12.31 -1.36 17.45
C PRO A 189 12.11 -2.59 16.57
N THR A 190 11.23 -2.52 15.57
CA THR A 190 11.00 -3.62 14.62
C THR A 190 12.27 -3.97 13.84
N LEU A 191 13.03 -2.96 13.39
CA LEU A 191 14.28 -3.17 12.66
C LEU A 191 15.41 -3.60 13.59
N GLU A 192 15.56 -2.94 14.75
CA GLU A 192 16.68 -3.18 15.67
C GLU A 192 16.65 -4.55 16.33
N ASN A 193 15.45 -5.04 16.65
CA ASN A 193 15.28 -6.30 17.38
C ASN A 193 15.29 -7.55 16.49
N ASN A 194 15.49 -7.42 15.19
CA ASN A 194 15.51 -8.54 14.26
C ASN A 194 16.79 -8.54 13.42
N ALA A 195 17.66 -9.52 13.65
CA ALA A 195 18.97 -9.62 13.01
C ALA A 195 18.92 -9.68 11.47
N GLU A 196 17.85 -10.26 10.89
CA GLU A 196 17.72 -10.41 9.43
C GLU A 196 17.43 -9.07 8.71
N ILE A 197 16.83 -8.11 9.42
CA ILE A 197 16.44 -6.80 8.86
C ILE A 197 17.17 -5.61 9.52
N ARG A 198 18.01 -5.87 10.52
CA ARG A 198 18.77 -4.83 11.21
C ARG A 198 19.68 -4.03 10.28
N SER A 199 20.17 -4.64 9.20
CA SER A 199 21.03 -3.98 8.23
C SER A 199 20.43 -2.70 7.62
N TYR A 200 19.09 -2.54 7.59
CA TYR A 200 18.45 -1.31 7.13
C TYR A 200 18.77 -0.12 8.05
N ILE A 201 18.75 -0.34 9.37
CA ILE A 201 19.06 0.71 10.35
C ILE A 201 20.56 0.92 10.50
N ASP A 202 21.37 -0.14 10.48
CA ASP A 202 22.82 -0.05 10.60
C ASP A 202 23.43 0.75 9.43
N GLU A 203 22.95 0.54 8.21
CA GLU A 203 23.38 1.32 7.04
C GLU A 203 22.95 2.79 7.11
N TYR A 204 21.75 3.06 7.63
CA TYR A 204 21.28 4.41 7.85
C TYR A 204 22.16 5.14 8.88
N GLU A 205 22.42 4.51 10.04
CA GLU A 205 23.26 5.08 11.10
C GLU A 205 24.68 5.38 10.61
N LYS A 206 25.27 4.47 9.81
CA LYS A 206 26.57 4.70 9.18
C LYS A 206 26.58 5.90 8.23
N ARG A 207 25.49 6.19 7.53
CA ARG A 207 25.40 7.34 6.60
C ARG A 207 25.33 8.68 7.31
N ILE A 208 24.80 8.70 8.54
CA ILE A 208 24.68 9.92 9.34
C ILE A 208 25.75 10.03 10.43
N GLU A 209 26.62 9.04 10.56
CA GLU A 209 27.67 9.02 11.58
C GLU A 209 28.56 10.27 11.49
N GLY A 210 28.77 10.93 12.64
CA GLY A 210 29.56 12.14 12.75
C GLY A 210 28.93 13.42 12.22
N LYS A 211 27.68 13.38 11.70
CA LYS A 211 26.96 14.55 11.20
C LYS A 211 25.99 15.09 12.26
N THR A 212 25.98 16.39 12.47
CA THR A 212 24.93 17.05 13.28
C THR A 212 23.61 17.06 12.53
N VAL A 213 22.51 17.30 13.27
CA VAL A 213 21.17 17.42 12.66
C VAL A 213 21.12 18.60 11.67
N GLU A 214 21.74 19.71 12.00
CA GLU A 214 21.82 20.91 11.16
C GLU A 214 22.58 20.62 9.84
N GLU A 215 23.66 19.87 9.89
CA GLU A 215 24.42 19.45 8.70
C GLU A 215 23.55 18.55 7.82
N GLN A 216 22.86 17.59 8.40
CA GLN A 216 21.96 16.69 7.67
C GLN A 216 20.80 17.46 6.99
N ILE A 217 20.19 18.42 7.72
CA ILE A 217 19.14 19.29 7.17
C ILE A 217 19.67 20.12 6.00
N LYS A 218 20.86 20.70 6.16
CA LYS A 218 21.49 21.51 5.11
C LYS A 218 21.79 20.68 3.87
N GLU A 219 22.37 19.50 4.05
CA GLU A 219 22.70 18.56 2.97
C GLU A 219 21.45 18.19 2.16
N TYR A 220 20.33 17.87 2.84
CA TYR A 220 19.08 17.54 2.16
C TYR A 220 18.45 18.72 1.46
N ARG A 221 18.47 19.90 2.07
CA ARG A 221 17.99 21.16 1.44
C ARG A 221 18.77 21.52 0.19
N ASP A 222 20.08 21.32 0.20
CA ASP A 222 20.92 21.59 -0.97
C ASP A 222 20.63 20.59 -2.09
N TYR A 223 20.42 19.31 -1.75
CA TYR A 223 19.95 18.31 -2.69
C TYR A 223 18.57 18.67 -3.29
N GLN A 224 17.61 19.08 -2.47
CA GLN A 224 16.27 19.47 -2.95
C GLN A 224 16.31 20.69 -3.91
N LYS A 225 17.25 21.61 -3.73
CA LYS A 225 17.46 22.72 -4.70
C LYS A 225 17.96 22.17 -6.03
N PHE A 226 18.96 21.30 -5.99
CA PHE A 226 19.49 20.62 -7.18
C PHE A 226 18.42 19.80 -7.88
N GLU A 227 17.68 18.97 -7.14
CA GLU A 227 16.59 18.13 -7.63
C GLU A 227 15.53 18.93 -8.39
N ARG A 228 15.07 20.04 -7.83
CA ARG A 228 14.08 20.92 -8.50
C ARG A 228 14.59 21.46 -9.85
N VAL A 229 15.86 21.81 -9.92
CA VAL A 229 16.46 22.30 -11.19
C VAL A 229 16.57 21.16 -12.18
N TRP A 230 16.99 19.98 -11.72
CA TRP A 230 17.10 18.78 -12.53
C TRP A 230 15.75 18.34 -13.08
N ASP A 231 14.71 18.26 -12.26
CA ASP A 231 13.35 17.86 -12.65
C ASP A 231 12.73 18.82 -13.66
N LYS A 232 12.96 20.12 -13.48
CA LYS A 232 12.52 21.11 -14.47
C LYS A 232 13.14 20.85 -15.86
N LYS A 233 14.47 20.63 -15.90
CA LYS A 233 15.18 20.32 -17.15
C LYS A 233 14.74 19.00 -17.77
N TYR A 234 14.51 17.98 -16.93
CA TYR A 234 13.99 16.70 -17.38
C TYR A 234 12.58 16.84 -17.98
N GLY A 235 11.72 17.62 -17.35
CA GLY A 235 10.41 17.97 -17.93
C GLY A 235 10.50 18.66 -19.29
N GLU A 236 11.49 19.55 -19.48
CA GLU A 236 11.76 20.20 -20.78
C GLU A 236 12.27 19.20 -21.86
N LEU A 237 13.06 18.20 -21.45
CA LEU A 237 13.49 17.10 -22.31
C LEU A 237 12.31 16.21 -22.73
N LEU A 238 11.44 15.84 -21.79
CA LEU A 238 10.24 15.04 -22.05
C LEU A 238 9.24 15.74 -22.98
N GLN A 239 9.14 17.06 -22.92
CA GLN A 239 8.32 17.83 -23.89
C GLN A 239 8.87 17.74 -25.33
N LYS A 240 10.19 17.62 -25.49
CA LYS A 240 10.85 17.49 -26.80
C LYS A 240 10.89 16.04 -27.28
N ASP A 241 11.10 15.11 -26.38
CA ASP A 241 11.16 13.68 -26.63
C ASP A 241 10.41 12.92 -25.52
N PRO A 242 9.13 12.60 -25.71
CA PRO A 242 8.34 11.87 -24.72
C PRO A 242 8.84 10.44 -24.42
N THR A 243 9.81 9.94 -25.21
CA THR A 243 10.42 8.62 -25.02
C THR A 243 11.75 8.67 -24.27
N MET A 244 12.16 9.87 -23.79
CA MET A 244 13.41 10.08 -23.04
C MET A 244 13.45 9.20 -21.80
N SER A 245 14.42 8.27 -21.74
CA SER A 245 14.59 7.43 -20.56
C SER A 245 15.31 8.19 -19.43
N TRP A 246 15.14 7.70 -18.23
CA TRP A 246 15.80 8.25 -17.03
C TRP A 246 17.32 8.18 -17.14
N GLU A 247 17.86 7.06 -17.63
CA GLU A 247 19.30 6.85 -17.83
C GLU A 247 19.88 7.87 -18.79
N LYS A 248 19.20 8.08 -19.92
CA LYS A 248 19.63 9.06 -20.92
C LYS A 248 19.51 10.50 -20.39
N ALA A 249 18.53 10.79 -19.59
CA ALA A 249 18.42 12.08 -18.93
C ALA A 249 19.56 12.32 -17.94
N ASN A 250 19.97 11.32 -17.16
CA ASN A 250 21.12 11.38 -16.27
C ASN A 250 22.44 11.61 -17.04
N GLU A 251 22.61 10.98 -18.21
CA GLU A 251 23.77 11.24 -19.08
C GLU A 251 23.83 12.69 -19.56
N ILE A 252 22.69 13.30 -19.89
CA ILE A 252 22.60 14.67 -20.41
C ILE A 252 22.70 15.73 -19.32
N LEU A 253 22.00 15.53 -18.18
CA LEU A 253 21.84 16.53 -17.13
C LEU A 253 22.80 16.35 -15.95
N GLY A 254 23.53 15.23 -15.92
CA GLY A 254 24.28 14.75 -14.75
C GLY A 254 23.42 13.88 -13.85
N ASP A 255 24.05 12.99 -13.09
CA ASP A 255 23.35 12.05 -12.21
C ASP A 255 22.54 12.79 -11.16
N LYS A 256 21.24 12.49 -11.11
CA LYS A 256 20.33 13.03 -10.10
C LYS A 256 20.69 12.57 -8.68
N ASN A 257 21.42 11.46 -8.55
CA ASN A 257 21.71 10.83 -7.25
C ASN A 257 20.46 10.59 -6.40
N TRP A 258 19.37 10.21 -7.05
CA TRP A 258 18.11 9.90 -6.39
C TRP A 258 18.26 8.67 -5.44
N PRO A 259 17.66 8.68 -4.24
CA PRO A 259 16.75 9.65 -3.65
C PRO A 259 17.45 10.75 -2.82
N GLY A 260 18.69 11.09 -3.11
CA GLY A 260 19.51 12.05 -2.37
C GLY A 260 20.08 11.48 -1.08
N PRO A 261 20.65 12.36 -0.23
CA PRO A 261 21.25 11.91 1.02
C PRO A 261 20.18 11.35 1.98
N ILE A 262 20.31 10.06 2.32
CA ILE A 262 19.45 9.41 3.31
C ILE A 262 19.90 9.86 4.70
N ASN A 263 19.14 10.75 5.31
CA ASN A 263 19.42 11.34 6.61
C ASN A 263 18.12 11.61 7.40
N CYS A 264 18.19 12.30 8.53
CA CYS A 264 17.08 12.47 9.47
C CYS A 264 15.82 13.17 8.89
N VAL A 265 15.93 13.86 7.76
CA VAL A 265 14.80 14.57 7.11
C VAL A 265 14.37 13.94 5.78
N ASN A 266 15.13 12.96 5.27
CA ASN A 266 14.78 12.29 4.02
C ASN A 266 13.63 11.29 4.25
N PRO A 267 12.52 11.35 3.47
CA PRO A 267 11.39 10.42 3.61
C PRO A 267 11.72 8.96 3.32
N PHE A 268 12.82 8.70 2.60
CA PHE A 268 13.27 7.34 2.26
C PHE A 268 14.11 6.69 3.37
N ARG A 269 14.34 7.40 4.49
CA ARG A 269 15.02 6.82 5.64
C ARG A 269 14.21 5.68 6.27
N PRO A 270 14.85 4.66 6.85
CA PRO A 270 14.15 3.68 7.66
C PRO A 270 13.29 4.38 8.73
N THR A 271 12.12 3.83 9.03
CA THR A 271 11.13 4.30 10.02
C THR A 271 10.43 5.63 9.71
N GLY A 272 10.95 6.42 8.77
CA GLY A 272 10.48 7.79 8.56
C GLY A 272 9.00 7.92 8.26
N LEU A 273 8.48 7.09 7.38
CA LEU A 273 7.08 7.16 6.96
C LEU A 273 6.12 6.47 7.96
N PHE A 274 6.62 5.55 8.76
CA PHE A 274 5.86 5.08 9.92
C PHE A 274 5.60 6.25 10.87
N GLU A 275 6.62 7.05 11.19
CA GLU A 275 6.52 8.19 12.09
C GLU A 275 5.63 9.30 11.54
N THR A 276 5.79 9.66 10.25
CA THR A 276 5.15 10.84 9.67
C THR A 276 3.81 10.56 8.98
N MET A 277 3.49 9.31 8.65
CA MET A 277 2.28 8.97 7.91
C MET A 277 1.42 7.93 8.64
N VAL A 278 1.95 6.72 8.91
CA VAL A 278 1.16 5.62 9.49
C VAL A 278 0.64 6.00 10.89
N SER A 279 1.52 6.53 11.75
CA SER A 279 1.17 6.92 13.13
C SER A 279 0.13 8.05 13.20
N ARG A 280 -0.03 8.83 12.11
CA ARG A 280 -0.98 9.96 12.05
C ARG A 280 -2.43 9.51 11.90
N VAL A 281 -2.64 8.34 11.31
CA VAL A 281 -3.97 7.78 11.05
C VAL A 281 -4.30 6.56 11.93
N CYS A 282 -3.31 6.01 12.61
CA CYS A 282 -3.50 4.96 13.59
C CYS A 282 -3.99 5.56 14.93
N PRO A 283 -5.04 4.99 15.58
CA PRO A 283 -5.77 3.76 15.28
C PRO A 283 -7.17 4.00 14.63
N TYR A 284 -7.26 4.74 13.53
CA TYR A 284 -8.56 4.89 12.84
C TYR A 284 -9.16 3.53 12.52
N THR A 285 -10.39 3.27 12.94
CA THR A 285 -11.00 1.95 12.78
C THR A 285 -11.15 1.60 11.31
N ILE A 286 -10.56 0.48 10.89
CA ILE A 286 -10.56 0.01 9.49
C ILE A 286 -11.02 -1.44 9.38
N LYS A 287 -11.39 -1.84 8.17
CA LYS A 287 -11.63 -3.25 7.83
C LYS A 287 -10.33 -3.99 7.65
N GLY A 288 -9.34 -3.39 6.96
CA GLY A 288 -8.06 -4.03 6.67
C GLY A 288 -7.14 -3.18 5.81
N PHE A 289 -6.04 -3.79 5.36
CA PHE A 289 -4.97 -3.16 4.59
C PHE A 289 -4.89 -3.72 3.18
N LEU A 290 -4.67 -2.84 2.20
CA LEU A 290 -4.21 -3.14 0.85
C LEU A 290 -2.75 -2.70 0.76
N TYR A 291 -1.86 -3.55 0.27
CA TYR A 291 -0.43 -3.25 0.24
C TYR A 291 0.20 -3.59 -1.10
N TYR A 292 0.74 -2.58 -1.78
CA TYR A 292 1.44 -2.74 -3.05
C TYR A 292 2.82 -2.10 -2.95
N GLN A 293 3.84 -2.93 -2.71
CA GLN A 293 5.22 -2.53 -2.47
C GLN A 293 6.14 -3.74 -2.68
N GLY A 294 7.42 -3.53 -2.87
CA GLY A 294 8.46 -4.54 -2.97
C GLY A 294 9.58 -4.12 -3.92
N GLU A 295 9.28 -3.25 -4.87
CA GLU A 295 10.20 -2.80 -5.92
C GLU A 295 11.46 -2.15 -5.35
N SER A 296 11.32 -1.38 -4.26
CA SER A 296 12.45 -0.69 -3.62
C SER A 296 13.25 -1.56 -2.64
N ASP A 297 12.88 -2.82 -2.47
CA ASP A 297 13.58 -3.78 -1.61
C ASP A 297 14.29 -4.89 -2.40
N ASP A 298 14.32 -4.78 -3.73
CA ASP A 298 14.99 -5.75 -4.61
C ASP A 298 16.50 -5.88 -4.33
N HIS A 299 17.14 -4.84 -3.80
CA HIS A 299 18.54 -4.86 -3.38
C HIS A 299 18.80 -5.69 -2.10
N LYS A 300 17.75 -6.08 -1.36
CA LYS A 300 17.81 -6.95 -0.16
C LYS A 300 16.74 -8.04 -0.20
N PRO A 301 16.65 -8.83 -1.28
CA PRO A 301 15.53 -9.72 -1.50
C PRO A 301 15.44 -10.86 -0.47
N ASP A 302 16.58 -11.28 0.10
CA ASP A 302 16.63 -12.38 1.07
C ASP A 302 16.00 -12.01 2.42
N SER A 303 16.03 -10.74 2.80
CA SER A 303 15.42 -10.23 4.04
C SER A 303 13.97 -9.75 3.88
N TYR A 304 13.47 -9.63 2.64
CA TYR A 304 12.17 -9.01 2.38
C TYR A 304 10.99 -9.77 3.00
N TYR A 305 11.04 -11.12 3.03
CA TYR A 305 10.00 -11.89 3.72
C TYR A 305 9.87 -11.50 5.19
N THR A 306 10.99 -11.42 5.90
CA THR A 306 11.02 -11.04 7.31
C THR A 306 10.58 -9.59 7.52
N LEU A 307 11.00 -8.68 6.64
CA LEU A 307 10.57 -7.28 6.69
C LEU A 307 9.06 -7.14 6.47
N LEU A 308 8.50 -7.77 5.43
CA LEU A 308 7.07 -7.73 5.12
C LEU A 308 6.22 -8.32 6.24
N THR A 309 6.60 -9.48 6.78
CA THR A 309 5.84 -10.13 7.87
C THR A 309 5.95 -9.35 9.19
N SER A 310 7.08 -8.69 9.43
CA SER A 310 7.25 -7.79 10.58
C SER A 310 6.39 -6.52 10.43
N LEU A 311 6.29 -5.95 9.24
CA LEU A 311 5.41 -4.83 8.94
C LEU A 311 3.94 -5.21 9.19
N ILE A 312 3.48 -6.35 8.69
CA ILE A 312 2.09 -6.82 8.89
C ILE A 312 1.78 -6.95 10.38
N ARG A 313 2.67 -7.59 11.14
CA ARG A 313 2.52 -7.75 12.59
C ARG A 313 2.49 -6.40 13.30
N LEU A 314 3.44 -5.51 13.00
CA LEU A 314 3.53 -4.18 13.61
C LEU A 314 2.25 -3.36 13.35
N TRP A 315 1.76 -3.32 12.12
CA TRP A 315 0.56 -2.54 11.82
C TRP A 315 -0.66 -3.09 12.55
N ARG A 316 -0.86 -4.40 12.58
CA ARG A 316 -1.91 -5.04 13.38
C ARG A 316 -1.82 -4.69 14.85
N GLU A 317 -0.62 -4.80 15.45
CA GLU A 317 -0.35 -4.42 16.85
C GLU A 317 -0.74 -2.96 17.11
N LYS A 318 -0.33 -2.03 16.23
CA LYS A 318 -0.64 -0.60 16.40
C LYS A 318 -2.14 -0.30 16.27
N TRP A 319 -2.88 -1.06 15.50
CA TRP A 319 -4.35 -0.98 15.45
C TRP A 319 -5.05 -1.76 16.57
N GLY A 320 -4.31 -2.53 17.38
CA GLY A 320 -4.87 -3.33 18.47
C GLY A 320 -5.75 -4.49 18.00
N ASP A 321 -5.53 -5.01 16.77
CA ASP A 321 -6.30 -6.10 16.18
C ASP A 321 -5.40 -6.98 15.30
N ASP A 322 -4.89 -8.07 15.89
CA ASP A 322 -3.98 -9.02 15.24
C ASP A 322 -4.63 -9.78 14.06
N GLU A 323 -5.95 -9.73 13.97
CA GLU A 323 -6.73 -10.42 12.94
C GLU A 323 -7.11 -9.52 11.76
N LEU A 324 -6.68 -8.24 11.73
CA LEU A 324 -6.98 -7.34 10.62
C LEU A 324 -6.56 -7.93 9.27
N PRO A 325 -7.48 -7.97 8.28
CA PRO A 325 -7.15 -8.36 6.92
C PRO A 325 -5.97 -7.61 6.33
N PHE A 326 -5.07 -8.31 5.65
CA PHE A 326 -3.95 -7.71 4.94
C PHE A 326 -3.82 -8.33 3.54
N ILE A 327 -4.10 -7.56 2.50
CA ILE A 327 -4.09 -8.07 1.12
C ILE A 327 -2.87 -7.50 0.38
N ILE A 328 -2.01 -8.41 -0.07
CA ILE A 328 -0.75 -8.11 -0.75
C ILE A 328 -0.97 -8.12 -2.26
N VAL A 329 -0.44 -7.15 -2.98
CA VAL A 329 -0.24 -7.25 -4.43
C VAL A 329 1.09 -7.94 -4.69
N GLN A 330 1.08 -9.10 -5.35
CA GLN A 330 2.32 -9.72 -5.81
C GLN A 330 2.84 -8.96 -7.02
N LEU A 331 4.12 -8.56 -6.98
CA LEU A 331 4.74 -7.80 -8.07
C LEU A 331 4.57 -8.49 -9.43
N PRO A 332 4.29 -7.74 -10.50
CA PRO A 332 4.29 -8.28 -11.87
C PRO A 332 5.72 -8.54 -12.35
N MET A 333 5.88 -9.06 -13.57
CA MET A 333 7.19 -9.13 -14.20
C MET A 333 7.73 -7.74 -14.50
N PHE A 334 9.05 -7.57 -14.37
CA PHE A 334 9.76 -6.36 -14.75
C PHE A 334 11.24 -6.68 -15.01
N LYS A 335 11.81 -6.07 -16.07
CA LYS A 335 13.24 -6.16 -16.36
C LYS A 335 13.98 -5.08 -15.60
N TYR A 336 14.72 -5.47 -14.58
CA TYR A 336 15.50 -4.56 -13.77
C TYR A 336 17.00 -4.65 -14.14
N ALA A 337 17.60 -3.51 -14.50
CA ALA A 337 18.98 -3.48 -14.99
C ALA A 337 20.00 -3.93 -13.95
N ALA A 338 19.73 -3.69 -12.66
CA ALA A 338 20.59 -4.13 -11.56
C ALA A 338 20.33 -5.58 -11.10
N ASP A 339 19.41 -6.29 -11.73
CA ASP A 339 19.09 -7.71 -11.50
C ASP A 339 19.22 -8.48 -12.83
N PRO A 340 20.42 -8.61 -13.38
CA PRO A 340 20.64 -9.11 -14.75
C PRO A 340 20.24 -10.57 -14.94
N ASP A 341 20.19 -11.37 -13.87
CA ASP A 341 19.74 -12.75 -13.86
C ASP A 341 18.31 -12.93 -13.28
N TYR A 342 17.61 -11.83 -13.03
CA TYR A 342 16.22 -11.77 -12.53
C TYR A 342 15.96 -12.48 -11.19
N LYS A 343 16.99 -12.78 -10.42
CA LYS A 343 16.85 -13.51 -9.16
C LYS A 343 16.26 -12.68 -8.04
N HIS A 344 16.66 -11.41 -7.95
CA HIS A 344 16.17 -10.51 -6.90
C HIS A 344 14.66 -10.30 -6.99
N TRP A 345 14.17 -9.98 -8.19
CA TRP A 345 12.75 -9.76 -8.42
C TRP A 345 11.91 -11.01 -8.17
N CYS A 346 12.40 -12.18 -8.59
CA CYS A 346 11.76 -13.45 -8.31
C CYS A 346 11.70 -13.77 -6.82
N LYS A 347 12.76 -13.47 -6.05
CA LYS A 347 12.79 -13.66 -4.59
C LYS A 347 11.80 -12.75 -3.86
N ILE A 348 11.64 -11.47 -4.29
CA ILE A 348 10.61 -10.57 -3.75
C ILE A 348 9.21 -11.17 -3.97
N ARG A 349 8.91 -11.65 -5.18
CA ARG A 349 7.62 -12.29 -5.50
C ARG A 349 7.40 -13.57 -4.70
N GLU A 350 8.43 -14.38 -4.52
CA GLU A 350 8.39 -15.57 -3.68
C GLU A 350 8.13 -15.21 -2.21
N ALA A 351 8.81 -14.19 -1.69
CA ALA A 351 8.61 -13.69 -0.33
C ALA A 351 7.15 -13.22 -0.10
N GLN A 352 6.55 -12.54 -1.07
CA GLN A 352 5.14 -12.13 -1.03
C GLN A 352 4.21 -13.34 -0.98
N MET A 353 4.42 -14.35 -1.84
CA MET A 353 3.65 -15.59 -1.83
C MET A 353 3.84 -16.38 -0.53
N ARG A 354 5.06 -16.42 0.00
CA ARG A 354 5.36 -17.06 1.28
C ARG A 354 4.67 -16.34 2.43
N ALA A 355 4.65 -15.01 2.46
CA ALA A 355 3.92 -14.24 3.47
C ALA A 355 2.41 -14.56 3.44
N TYR A 356 1.80 -14.60 2.25
CA TYR A 356 0.41 -15.05 2.08
C TYR A 356 0.16 -16.45 2.65
N LYS A 357 1.07 -17.42 2.39
CA LYS A 357 0.90 -18.80 2.86
C LYS A 357 1.12 -19.00 4.36
N THR A 358 1.86 -18.12 5.01
CA THR A 358 2.31 -18.33 6.41
C THR A 358 1.69 -17.38 7.42
N VAL A 359 1.22 -16.21 6.98
CA VAL A 359 0.58 -15.22 7.85
C VAL A 359 -0.94 -15.34 7.75
N LYS A 360 -1.60 -15.57 8.86
CA LYS A 360 -3.08 -15.67 8.91
C LYS A 360 -3.73 -14.36 8.44
N ASN A 361 -4.96 -14.49 7.96
CA ASN A 361 -5.78 -13.36 7.51
C ASN A 361 -5.06 -12.46 6.48
N THR A 362 -4.30 -13.08 5.58
CA THR A 362 -3.72 -12.42 4.42
C THR A 362 -4.40 -12.89 3.15
N GLY A 363 -4.43 -12.01 2.15
CA GLY A 363 -4.81 -12.31 0.77
C GLY A 363 -3.67 -11.94 -0.17
N ILE A 364 -3.73 -12.42 -1.41
CA ILE A 364 -2.74 -12.08 -2.44
C ILE A 364 -3.40 -11.87 -3.80
N ALA A 365 -3.22 -10.68 -4.37
CA ALA A 365 -3.60 -10.37 -5.74
C ALA A 365 -2.41 -10.61 -6.66
N VAL A 366 -2.43 -11.70 -7.41
CA VAL A 366 -1.41 -12.03 -8.41
C VAL A 366 -1.70 -11.26 -9.69
N ILE A 367 -0.71 -10.49 -10.18
CA ILE A 367 -0.86 -9.57 -11.31
C ILE A 367 0.20 -9.77 -12.40
N SER A 368 0.71 -10.99 -12.57
CA SER A 368 1.76 -11.32 -13.54
C SER A 368 1.41 -10.93 -14.97
N ASP A 369 0.13 -10.94 -15.32
CA ASP A 369 -0.41 -10.59 -16.64
C ASP A 369 -0.73 -9.10 -16.81
N CYS A 370 -0.52 -8.28 -15.77
CA CYS A 370 -0.77 -6.83 -15.79
C CYS A 370 0.52 -6.01 -15.81
N GLY A 371 1.69 -6.68 -15.79
CA GLY A 371 3.00 -6.04 -15.85
C GLY A 371 3.41 -5.62 -17.25
N GLU A 372 4.33 -4.69 -17.32
CA GLU A 372 5.03 -4.28 -18.53
C GLU A 372 6.52 -4.55 -18.33
N PHE A 373 7.13 -5.38 -19.18
CA PHE A 373 8.48 -5.90 -18.96
C PHE A 373 9.55 -4.80 -18.84
N ASN A 374 9.37 -3.68 -19.54
CA ASN A 374 10.31 -2.55 -19.54
C ASN A 374 9.79 -1.31 -18.79
N GLU A 375 8.65 -1.41 -18.08
CA GLU A 375 8.05 -0.32 -17.33
C GLU A 375 7.71 -0.77 -15.91
N ILE A 376 8.39 -0.19 -14.92
CA ILE A 376 8.19 -0.52 -13.51
C ILE A 376 6.81 -0.06 -12.99
N HIS A 377 6.18 0.90 -13.67
CA HIS A 377 4.86 1.43 -13.35
C HIS A 377 3.83 1.07 -14.42
N PRO A 378 3.42 -0.21 -14.53
CA PRO A 378 2.43 -0.61 -15.52
C PRO A 378 1.13 0.14 -15.28
N LYS A 379 0.55 0.68 -16.36
CA LYS A 379 -0.63 1.56 -16.28
C LYS A 379 -1.96 0.81 -16.16
N GLU A 380 -1.96 -0.51 -16.35
CA GLU A 380 -3.14 -1.36 -16.23
C GLU A 380 -3.48 -1.61 -14.75
N LYS A 381 -4.29 -0.72 -14.14
CA LYS A 381 -4.62 -0.77 -12.71
C LYS A 381 -6.02 -1.32 -12.41
N VAL A 382 -6.90 -1.42 -13.41
CA VAL A 382 -8.24 -1.99 -13.24
C VAL A 382 -8.19 -3.42 -12.68
N PRO A 383 -7.48 -4.37 -13.33
CA PRO A 383 -7.43 -5.74 -12.81
C PRO A 383 -6.77 -5.84 -11.44
N VAL A 384 -5.83 -4.93 -11.11
CA VAL A 384 -5.16 -4.91 -9.81
C VAL A 384 -6.16 -4.59 -8.70
N GLY A 385 -6.93 -3.50 -8.84
CA GLY A 385 -7.96 -3.12 -7.88
C GLY A 385 -9.07 -4.17 -7.77
N GLU A 386 -9.52 -4.70 -8.91
CA GLU A 386 -10.58 -5.73 -8.94
C GLU A 386 -10.13 -7.05 -8.29
N ARG A 387 -8.88 -7.50 -8.50
CA ARG A 387 -8.35 -8.71 -7.86
C ARG A 387 -8.17 -8.54 -6.36
N LEU A 388 -7.74 -7.37 -5.90
CA LEU A 388 -7.73 -7.04 -4.47
C LEU A 388 -9.15 -7.14 -3.89
N CYS A 389 -10.15 -6.63 -4.60
CA CYS A 389 -11.56 -6.70 -4.19
C CYS A 389 -12.05 -8.14 -4.12
N LEU A 390 -11.78 -8.96 -5.15
CA LEU A 390 -12.14 -10.38 -5.14
C LEU A 390 -11.51 -11.13 -3.96
N GLN A 391 -10.25 -10.81 -3.59
CA GLN A 391 -9.62 -11.37 -2.39
C GLN A 391 -10.38 -10.95 -1.12
N ALA A 392 -10.74 -9.66 -1.00
CA ALA A 392 -11.51 -9.16 0.14
C ALA A 392 -12.88 -9.85 0.22
N GLU A 393 -13.62 -9.92 -0.89
CA GLU A 393 -14.94 -10.53 -0.99
C GLU A 393 -14.92 -12.00 -0.56
N LYS A 394 -13.95 -12.78 -1.08
CA LYS A 394 -13.86 -14.21 -0.77
C LYS A 394 -13.43 -14.49 0.66
N LEU A 395 -12.37 -13.82 1.11
CA LEU A 395 -11.69 -14.19 2.36
C LEU A 395 -12.31 -13.50 3.58
N PHE A 396 -12.86 -12.28 3.42
CA PHE A 396 -13.24 -11.45 4.56
C PHE A 396 -14.70 -11.02 4.57
N TYR A 397 -15.41 -11.19 3.45
CA TYR A 397 -16.85 -10.97 3.36
C TYR A 397 -17.64 -12.27 3.11
N GLY A 398 -16.96 -13.41 2.92
CA GLY A 398 -17.58 -14.72 2.75
C GLY A 398 -18.40 -14.87 1.47
N MET A 399 -18.14 -14.02 0.46
CA MET A 399 -18.86 -14.06 -0.81
C MET A 399 -18.42 -15.24 -1.69
N ASP A 400 -19.33 -15.81 -2.43
CA ASP A 400 -19.01 -16.90 -3.37
C ASP A 400 -18.50 -16.38 -4.71
N VAL A 401 -17.24 -15.93 -4.70
CA VAL A 401 -16.53 -15.40 -5.87
C VAL A 401 -15.26 -16.21 -6.15
N LYS A 402 -14.80 -16.20 -7.41
CA LYS A 402 -13.51 -16.80 -7.80
C LYS A 402 -12.41 -15.76 -7.62
N ALA A 403 -11.69 -15.84 -6.51
CA ALA A 403 -10.66 -14.87 -6.13
C ALA A 403 -9.23 -15.31 -6.49
N PHE A 404 -9.04 -16.59 -6.83
CA PHE A 404 -7.73 -17.16 -7.09
C PHE A 404 -7.65 -17.77 -8.50
N GLY A 405 -6.49 -17.63 -9.13
CA GLY A 405 -6.04 -18.50 -10.20
C GLY A 405 -5.28 -19.70 -9.63
N PRO A 406 -4.75 -20.59 -10.48
CA PRO A 406 -3.97 -21.74 -10.05
C PRO A 406 -2.75 -21.33 -9.23
N ILE A 407 -2.59 -21.90 -8.03
CA ILE A 407 -1.45 -21.69 -7.14
C ILE A 407 -0.69 -23.02 -7.03
N TYR A 408 0.63 -22.99 -7.31
CA TYR A 408 1.47 -24.17 -7.17
C TYR A 408 1.35 -24.77 -5.76
N LYS A 409 1.10 -26.10 -5.72
CA LYS A 409 0.93 -26.87 -4.50
C LYS A 409 2.08 -27.81 -4.23
N SER A 410 2.37 -28.71 -5.18
CA SER A 410 3.38 -29.74 -5.02
C SER A 410 3.88 -30.27 -6.35
N LEU A 411 5.00 -30.96 -6.32
CA LEU A 411 5.54 -31.73 -7.43
C LEU A 411 5.71 -33.19 -7.05
N GLU A 412 5.55 -34.10 -8.04
CA GLU A 412 5.83 -35.51 -7.93
C GLU A 412 6.62 -35.99 -9.17
N TYR A 413 7.58 -36.87 -8.94
CA TYR A 413 8.29 -37.56 -10.05
C TYR A 413 7.45 -38.74 -10.52
N LYS A 414 7.00 -38.71 -11.77
CA LYS A 414 6.07 -39.69 -12.31
C LYS A 414 6.32 -39.98 -13.79
N ASN A 415 6.35 -41.26 -14.16
CA ASN A 415 6.45 -41.69 -15.57
C ASN A 415 7.60 -41.04 -16.37
N GLY A 416 8.77 -40.82 -15.73
CA GLY A 416 9.94 -40.20 -16.37
C GLY A 416 9.82 -38.70 -16.60
N GLY A 417 8.94 -38.03 -15.86
CA GLY A 417 8.75 -36.60 -15.88
C GLY A 417 8.41 -36.06 -14.49
N ILE A 418 8.03 -34.79 -14.43
CA ILE A 418 7.59 -34.09 -13.20
C ILE A 418 6.11 -33.72 -13.37
N GLU A 419 5.29 -34.16 -12.43
CA GLU A 419 3.88 -33.76 -12.33
C GLU A 419 3.76 -32.64 -11.31
N LEU A 420 3.18 -31.50 -11.72
CA LEU A 420 2.91 -30.33 -10.85
C LEU A 420 1.43 -30.30 -10.51
N SER A 421 1.12 -30.17 -9.23
CA SER A 421 -0.25 -29.98 -8.73
C SER A 421 -0.48 -28.51 -8.35
N PHE A 422 -1.71 -28.05 -8.52
CA PHE A 422 -2.11 -26.67 -8.24
C PHE A 422 -3.40 -26.63 -7.42
N ASP A 423 -3.45 -25.77 -6.42
CA ASP A 423 -4.69 -25.38 -5.75
C ASP A 423 -5.48 -24.42 -6.65
N HIS A 424 -6.78 -24.35 -6.48
CA HIS A 424 -7.71 -23.50 -7.26
C HIS A 424 -7.72 -23.78 -8.77
N ALA A 425 -7.42 -25.02 -9.16
CA ALA A 425 -7.41 -25.49 -10.55
C ALA A 425 -8.45 -26.58 -10.82
N GLU A 426 -9.46 -26.73 -9.97
CA GLU A 426 -10.48 -27.79 -10.03
C GLU A 426 -11.31 -27.76 -11.32
N ASN A 427 -11.38 -26.62 -11.99
CA ASN A 427 -12.05 -26.44 -13.27
C ASN A 427 -11.08 -26.49 -14.48
N GLY A 428 -9.84 -26.94 -14.27
CA GLY A 428 -8.78 -26.94 -15.27
C GLY A 428 -8.11 -25.58 -15.48
N PHE A 429 -7.33 -25.49 -16.55
CA PHE A 429 -6.54 -24.29 -16.90
C PHE A 429 -7.12 -23.63 -18.15
N VAL A 430 -7.12 -22.31 -18.15
CA VAL A 430 -7.34 -21.50 -19.36
C VAL A 430 -5.99 -21.17 -19.96
N VAL A 431 -5.66 -21.76 -21.10
CA VAL A 431 -4.39 -21.53 -21.80
C VAL A 431 -4.62 -20.57 -22.97
N LYS A 432 -3.87 -19.47 -22.98
CA LYS A 432 -3.87 -18.51 -24.09
C LYS A 432 -2.62 -18.75 -24.96
N GLY A 433 -2.80 -19.41 -26.11
CA GLY A 433 -1.71 -19.84 -26.98
C GLY A 433 -1.03 -21.13 -26.46
N GLU A 434 0.28 -21.25 -26.66
CA GLU A 434 1.07 -22.37 -26.15
C GLU A 434 1.42 -22.16 -24.68
N ALA A 435 1.41 -23.25 -23.89
CA ALA A 435 1.90 -23.21 -22.53
C ALA A 435 3.44 -22.98 -22.53
N GLN A 436 3.89 -21.96 -21.81
CA GLN A 436 5.30 -21.55 -21.78
C GLN A 436 5.75 -21.23 -20.34
N GLY A 437 7.07 -21.04 -20.15
CA GLY A 437 7.63 -20.59 -18.88
C GLY A 437 7.99 -21.73 -17.92
N PHE A 438 8.06 -22.95 -18.40
CA PHE A 438 8.53 -24.09 -17.62
C PHE A 438 9.88 -24.56 -18.14
N GLU A 439 10.82 -24.73 -17.22
CA GLU A 439 12.14 -25.28 -17.46
C GLU A 439 12.40 -26.42 -16.48
N ILE A 440 13.23 -27.35 -16.86
CA ILE A 440 13.61 -28.51 -16.06
C ILE A 440 15.13 -28.67 -16.09
N ALA A 441 15.73 -29.04 -14.98
CA ALA A 441 17.15 -29.34 -14.87
C ALA A 441 17.40 -30.72 -14.26
N GLY A 442 18.54 -31.30 -14.58
CA GLY A 442 19.12 -32.43 -13.89
C GLY A 442 19.85 -32.04 -12.61
N LYS A 443 20.75 -32.94 -12.14
CA LYS A 443 21.62 -32.67 -10.98
C LYS A 443 22.71 -31.63 -11.28
N ASP A 444 22.91 -31.32 -12.54
CA ASP A 444 23.84 -30.32 -13.06
C ASP A 444 23.33 -28.89 -12.94
N GLU A 445 22.02 -28.73 -12.57
CA GLU A 445 21.33 -27.45 -12.49
C GLU A 445 21.27 -26.67 -13.83
N GLU A 446 21.56 -27.34 -14.94
CA GLU A 446 21.42 -26.74 -16.28
C GLU A 446 19.95 -26.82 -16.71
N PHE A 447 19.26 -25.67 -16.72
CA PHE A 447 17.85 -25.58 -17.06
C PHE A 447 17.63 -25.59 -18.58
N VAL A 448 16.75 -26.47 -19.02
CA VAL A 448 16.30 -26.56 -20.41
C VAL A 448 14.78 -26.43 -20.50
N LYS A 449 14.27 -25.92 -21.64
CA LYS A 449 12.82 -25.81 -21.86
C LYS A 449 12.16 -27.18 -21.67
N ALA A 450 11.09 -27.22 -20.87
CA ALA A 450 10.33 -28.44 -20.65
C ALA A 450 9.18 -28.57 -21.65
N ASP A 451 8.90 -29.80 -22.10
CA ASP A 451 7.63 -30.12 -22.77
C ASP A 451 6.52 -30.18 -21.74
N ILE A 452 5.41 -29.49 -22.04
CA ILE A 452 4.30 -29.32 -21.13
C ILE A 452 3.08 -30.10 -21.64
N THR A 453 2.53 -30.94 -20.80
CA THR A 453 1.21 -31.51 -21.02
C THR A 453 0.27 -31.07 -19.90
N ILE A 454 -0.78 -30.36 -20.26
CA ILE A 454 -1.81 -29.91 -19.31
C ILE A 454 -2.91 -30.94 -19.26
N ASN A 455 -3.13 -31.54 -18.11
CA ASN A 455 -4.24 -32.44 -17.87
C ASN A 455 -5.45 -31.65 -17.35
N ALA A 456 -6.64 -32.03 -17.75
CA ALA A 456 -7.88 -31.30 -17.52
C ALA A 456 -8.27 -31.17 -16.02
N VAL A 457 -7.56 -31.85 -15.13
CA VAL A 457 -7.88 -31.90 -13.69
C VAL A 457 -6.61 -31.56 -12.88
N SER A 458 -6.45 -30.33 -12.56
CA SER A 458 -5.54 -29.78 -11.53
C SER A 458 -4.03 -30.04 -11.59
N TYR A 459 -3.47 -30.66 -12.65
CA TYR A 459 -2.02 -30.87 -12.74
C TYR A 459 -1.44 -30.73 -14.15
N THR A 460 -0.15 -30.42 -14.21
CA THR A 460 0.64 -30.28 -15.43
C THR A 460 1.81 -31.26 -15.39
N HIS A 461 2.04 -31.99 -16.48
CA HIS A 461 3.16 -32.90 -16.61
C HIS A 461 4.31 -32.25 -17.41
N LEU A 462 5.52 -32.25 -16.85
CA LEU A 462 6.72 -31.70 -17.48
C LEU A 462 7.69 -32.82 -17.85
N ARG A 463 8.24 -32.80 -19.07
CA ARG A 463 9.32 -33.67 -19.53
C ARG A 463 10.43 -32.84 -20.14
N ALA A 464 11.69 -33.27 -19.92
CA ALA A 464 12.82 -32.84 -20.75
C ALA A 464 13.00 -33.83 -21.90
N HIS A 465 13.41 -33.35 -23.07
CA HIS A 465 13.89 -34.17 -24.18
C HIS A 465 15.35 -34.51 -23.99
#